data_ea5b864e514f2ca8755e5852e8ba79cf
#
_entry.id   ea5b864e514f2ca8755e5852e8ba79cf
#
_cell.length_a   1.000
_cell.length_b   1.000
_cell.length_c   1.000
_cell.angle_alpha   90.00
_cell.angle_beta   90.00
_cell.angle_gamma   90.00
#
_symmetry.space_group_name_H-M   'P 1'
#
loop_
_entity.id
_entity.type
_entity.pdbx_description
1 polymer ?
#
loop_
_entity_poly.entity_id
_entity_poly.type
_entity_poly.pdbx_seq_one_letter_code
_entity_poly.pdbx_strand_id
1 'polypeptide(L)'
;MGQKIELKTTKFNKNIIFDLNRSLSGQDGETYHNIAHASLSNEVSAQLALKLFQFSNEIQNIFIQSNVVTINFYSNIGTAVSEYEKQIEDFFLFYKDEEEWE
;
A
#
# COMPACT_ATOMS: atom_id res chain seq x y z
N MET A 1 -2.10 19.77 1.17
CA MET A 1 -0.74 19.36 1.52
C MET A 1 -0.73 17.95 2.04
N GLY A 2 0.15 17.13 1.54
CA GLY A 2 0.23 15.77 1.99
C GLY A 2 1.00 15.63 3.29
N GLN A 3 1.00 14.44 3.83
CA GLN A 3 1.71 14.14 5.06
C GLN A 3 2.87 13.21 4.79
N LYS A 4 3.96 13.47 5.46
CA LYS A 4 5.07 12.55 5.45
C LYS A 4 4.75 11.41 6.40
N ILE A 5 4.86 10.20 5.92
CA ILE A 5 4.64 9.02 6.76
C ILE A 5 5.95 8.31 7.00
N GLU A 6 5.95 7.55 8.07
CA GLU A 6 7.07 6.68 8.40
C GLU A 6 6.61 5.26 8.26
N LEU A 7 7.46 4.43 7.70
CA LEU A 7 7.12 3.04 7.52
C LEU A 7 8.30 2.16 7.88
N LYS A 8 7.96 0.99 8.38
CA LYS A 8 8.94 -0.02 8.73
C LYS A 8 8.70 -1.21 7.83
N THR A 9 9.73 -1.66 7.15
CA THR A 9 9.62 -2.68 6.14
C THR A 9 10.17 -4.00 6.63
N THR A 10 9.43 -5.07 6.42
CA THR A 10 9.88 -6.43 6.66
C THR A 10 9.68 -7.21 5.38
N LYS A 11 10.75 -7.79 4.85
CA LYS A 11 10.68 -8.60 3.64
C LYS A 11 10.81 -10.06 4.03
N PHE A 12 9.93 -10.90 3.49
CA PHE A 12 9.92 -12.30 3.81
C PHE A 12 9.55 -13.10 2.56
N ASN A 13 10.55 -13.72 1.93
CA ASN A 13 10.36 -14.50 0.69
C ASN A 13 9.72 -13.63 -0.39
N LYS A 14 8.49 -13.95 -0.76
CA LYS A 14 7.77 -13.23 -1.81
C LYS A 14 6.80 -12.20 -1.23
N ASN A 15 6.95 -11.87 0.03
CA ASN A 15 6.05 -10.95 0.72
C ASN A 15 6.83 -9.78 1.27
N ILE A 16 6.19 -8.62 1.26
CA ILE A 16 6.74 -7.44 1.94
C ILE A 16 5.64 -6.89 2.84
N ILE A 17 6.02 -6.60 4.07
CA ILE A 17 5.09 -6.06 5.04
C ILE A 17 5.57 -4.65 5.40
N PHE A 18 4.69 -3.67 5.20
CA PHE A 18 4.96 -2.29 5.55
C PHE A 18 4.12 -1.91 6.75
N ASP A 19 4.79 -1.50 7.82
CA ASP A 19 4.15 -1.03 9.04
C ASP A 19 4.18 0.48 9.01
N LEU A 20 3.01 1.10 8.95
CA LEU A 20 2.92 2.53 8.78
C LEU A 20 2.58 3.21 10.10
N ASN A 21 2.86 4.49 10.19
CA ASN A 21 2.53 5.23 11.40
C ASN A 21 1.15 5.86 11.34
N ARG A 22 0.30 5.40 10.42
CA ARG A 22 -1.09 5.86 10.36
C ARG A 22 -1.97 4.73 9.85
N SER A 23 -3.22 4.73 10.31
CA SER A 23 -4.19 3.72 9.91
C SER A 23 -4.71 3.98 8.50
N LEU A 24 -4.91 2.90 7.76
CA LEU A 24 -5.43 2.95 6.39
C LEU A 24 -6.80 2.32 6.27
N SER A 25 -7.14 1.42 7.17
CA SER A 25 -8.42 0.72 7.11
C SER A 25 -8.81 0.31 8.51
N GLY A 26 -9.96 -0.38 8.62
CA GLY A 26 -10.40 -0.91 9.89
C GLY A 26 -9.63 -2.15 10.29
N GLN A 27 -10.02 -2.71 11.43
CA GLN A 27 -9.33 -3.87 11.97
C GLN A 27 -9.58 -5.14 11.16
N ASP A 28 -10.69 -5.17 10.43
CA ASP A 28 -11.00 -6.36 9.63
C ASP A 28 -10.06 -6.52 8.45
N GLY A 29 -9.55 -5.42 7.95
CA GLY A 29 -8.67 -5.49 6.82
C GLY A 29 -9.39 -5.74 5.51
N GLU A 30 -8.62 -5.70 4.43
CA GLU A 30 -9.18 -5.90 3.09
C GLU A 30 -8.09 -6.44 2.19
N THR A 31 -8.42 -7.45 1.40
CA THR A 31 -7.50 -8.00 0.43
C THR A 31 -7.91 -7.55 -0.96
N TYR A 32 -6.98 -6.94 -1.68
CA TYR A 32 -7.21 -6.50 -3.06
C TYR A 32 -6.46 -7.42 -3.99
N HIS A 33 -7.16 -8.00 -4.95
CA HIS A 33 -6.59 -9.03 -5.80
C HIS A 33 -6.11 -8.52 -7.14
N ASN A 34 -6.61 -7.37 -7.57
CA ASN A 34 -6.21 -6.80 -8.85
C ASN A 34 -6.70 -5.36 -8.94
N ILE A 35 -6.38 -4.72 -10.07
CA ILE A 35 -6.75 -3.32 -10.29
C ILE A 35 -8.26 -3.15 -10.28
N ALA A 36 -8.97 -4.07 -10.91
CA ALA A 36 -10.43 -3.96 -10.96
C ALA A 36 -11.04 -4.02 -9.56
N HIS A 37 -10.52 -4.90 -8.71
CA HIS A 37 -11.02 -5.01 -7.35
C HIS A 37 -10.75 -3.73 -6.56
N ALA A 38 -9.52 -3.22 -6.67
CA ALA A 38 -9.15 -2.03 -5.93
C ALA A 38 -9.95 -0.81 -6.39
N SER A 39 -10.33 -0.75 -7.65
CA SER A 39 -11.04 0.41 -8.18
C SER A 39 -12.52 0.42 -7.81
N LEU A 40 -13.01 -0.60 -7.12
CA LEU A 40 -14.40 -0.62 -6.68
C LEU A 40 -14.65 0.27 -5.46
N SER A 41 -13.62 0.77 -4.82
CA SER A 41 -13.76 1.54 -3.60
C SER A 41 -12.97 2.84 -3.69
N ASN A 42 -13.45 3.87 -2.98
CA ASN A 42 -12.75 5.15 -2.88
C ASN A 42 -11.98 5.28 -1.57
N GLU A 43 -11.90 4.23 -0.78
CA GLU A 43 -11.19 4.31 0.48
C GLU A 43 -9.69 4.46 0.26
N VAL A 44 -9.02 5.01 1.26
CA VAL A 44 -7.58 5.25 1.17
C VAL A 44 -6.84 3.96 0.88
N SER A 45 -7.21 2.87 1.57
CA SER A 45 -6.54 1.60 1.35
C SER A 45 -6.70 1.12 -0.08
N ALA A 46 -7.90 1.28 -0.65
CA ALA A 46 -8.15 0.86 -2.02
C ALA A 46 -7.34 1.70 -3.01
N GLN A 47 -7.24 3.00 -2.75
CA GLN A 47 -6.50 3.88 -3.65
C GLN A 47 -5.00 3.58 -3.59
N LEU A 48 -4.49 3.26 -2.40
CA LEU A 48 -3.09 2.88 -2.29
C LEU A 48 -2.84 1.56 -3.01
N ALA A 49 -3.74 0.58 -2.83
CA ALA A 49 -3.59 -0.69 -3.53
C ALA A 49 -3.61 -0.49 -5.04
N LEU A 50 -4.50 0.37 -5.52
CA LEU A 50 -4.58 0.66 -6.95
C LEU A 50 -3.27 1.23 -7.47
N LYS A 51 -2.70 2.19 -6.73
CA LYS A 51 -1.43 2.78 -7.13
C LYS A 51 -0.33 1.73 -7.21
N LEU A 52 -0.28 0.82 -6.24
CA LEU A 52 0.75 -0.20 -6.22
C LEU A 52 0.57 -1.19 -7.36
N PHE A 53 -0.67 -1.60 -7.64
CA PHE A 53 -0.93 -2.48 -8.78
C PHE A 53 -0.54 -1.84 -10.10
N GLN A 54 -0.77 -0.53 -10.22
CA GLN A 54 -0.40 0.18 -11.44
C GLN A 54 1.11 0.35 -11.56
N PHE A 55 1.80 0.37 -10.43
CA PHE A 55 3.25 0.48 -10.43
C PHE A 55 3.92 -0.81 -10.87
N SER A 56 3.36 -1.95 -10.50
CA SER A 56 4.01 -3.23 -10.75
C SER A 56 2.98 -4.31 -11.08
N ASN A 57 3.23 -5.07 -12.13
CA ASN A 57 2.39 -6.20 -12.47
C ASN A 57 2.90 -7.51 -11.86
N GLU A 58 3.89 -7.43 -11.00
CA GLU A 58 4.40 -8.61 -10.29
C GLU A 58 3.66 -8.88 -9.00
N ILE A 59 2.76 -8.00 -8.60
CA ILE A 59 2.02 -8.12 -7.37
C ILE A 59 0.86 -9.10 -7.57
N GLN A 60 0.80 -10.11 -6.69
CA GLN A 60 -0.27 -11.08 -6.73
C GLN A 60 -1.52 -10.55 -6.00
N ASN A 61 -1.33 -10.04 -4.79
CA ASN A 61 -2.42 -9.38 -4.07
C ASN A 61 -1.83 -8.47 -3.01
N ILE A 62 -2.69 -7.61 -2.46
CA ILE A 62 -2.30 -6.67 -1.42
C ILE A 62 -3.34 -6.78 -0.30
N PHE A 63 -2.87 -7.01 0.91
CA PHE A 63 -3.72 -7.06 2.10
C PHE A 63 -3.41 -5.86 2.97
N ILE A 64 -4.44 -5.08 3.30
CA ILE A 64 -4.28 -3.90 4.13
C ILE A 64 -5.19 -4.05 5.34
N GLN A 65 -4.58 -4.01 6.53
CA GLN A 65 -5.32 -4.10 7.77
C GLN A 65 -4.78 -3.05 8.72
N SER A 66 -5.65 -2.13 9.12
CA SER A 66 -5.28 -1.06 10.02
C SER A 66 -4.10 -0.26 9.44
N ASN A 67 -2.92 -0.34 10.04
CA ASN A 67 -1.75 0.39 9.57
C ASN A 67 -0.72 -0.49 8.87
N VAL A 68 -1.11 -1.72 8.51
CA VAL A 68 -0.18 -2.68 7.94
C VAL A 68 -0.57 -2.98 6.50
N VAL A 69 0.40 -2.87 5.60
CA VAL A 69 0.23 -3.20 4.18
C VAL A 69 1.09 -4.40 3.87
N THR A 70 0.47 -5.50 3.46
CA THR A 70 1.19 -6.71 3.09
C THR A 70 1.04 -6.92 1.59
N ILE A 71 2.15 -6.93 0.87
CA ILE A 71 2.16 -7.14 -0.57
C ILE A 71 2.71 -8.52 -0.86
N ASN A 72 1.93 -9.33 -1.56
CA ASN A 72 2.35 -10.65 -1.97
C ASN A 72 2.67 -10.63 -3.46
N PHE A 73 3.81 -11.17 -3.82
CA PHE A 73 4.30 -11.15 -5.19
C PHE A 73 4.27 -12.56 -5.78
N TYR A 74 4.23 -12.63 -7.11
CA TYR A 74 4.30 -13.93 -7.78
C TYR A 74 5.67 -14.56 -7.61
N SER A 75 6.72 -13.73 -7.47
CA SER A 75 8.07 -14.23 -7.31
C SER A 75 8.85 -13.30 -6.40
N ASN A 76 10.05 -13.73 -6.01
CA ASN A 76 10.90 -12.92 -5.14
C ASN A 76 11.42 -11.72 -5.91
N ILE A 77 11.19 -10.53 -5.38
CA ILE A 77 11.55 -9.29 -6.06
C ILE A 77 12.97 -8.81 -5.77
N GLY A 78 13.71 -9.54 -4.94
CA GLY A 78 15.10 -9.17 -4.65
C GLY A 78 15.22 -7.88 -3.88
N THR A 79 15.92 -6.90 -4.47
CA THR A 79 16.21 -5.65 -3.76
C THR A 79 15.29 -4.51 -4.13
N ALA A 80 14.18 -4.78 -4.82
CA ALA A 80 13.28 -3.72 -5.27
C ALA A 80 12.40 -3.14 -4.16
N VAL A 81 12.66 -3.50 -2.91
CA VAL A 81 11.83 -3.08 -1.79
C VAL A 81 11.74 -1.57 -1.69
N SER A 82 12.86 -0.87 -1.87
CA SER A 82 12.88 0.58 -1.71
C SER A 82 11.97 1.28 -2.72
N GLU A 83 11.75 0.68 -3.88
CA GLU A 83 10.87 1.28 -4.87
C GLU A 83 9.43 1.26 -4.41
N TYR A 84 9.04 0.19 -3.73
CA TYR A 84 7.69 0.11 -3.19
C TYR A 84 7.51 1.03 -1.99
N GLU A 85 8.55 1.17 -1.17
CA GLU A 85 8.50 2.14 -0.08
C GLU A 85 8.27 3.54 -0.63
N LYS A 86 8.96 3.88 -1.70
CA LYS A 86 8.80 5.20 -2.30
C LYS A 86 7.39 5.40 -2.84
N GLN A 87 6.81 4.36 -3.44
CA GLN A 87 5.44 4.48 -3.94
C GLN A 87 4.46 4.76 -2.82
N ILE A 88 4.63 4.12 -1.69
CA ILE A 88 3.76 4.34 -0.55
C ILE A 88 3.96 5.75 0.01
N GLU A 89 5.21 6.16 0.16
CA GLU A 89 5.49 7.50 0.66
C GLU A 89 4.94 8.57 -0.27
N ASP A 90 5.12 8.39 -1.58
CA ASP A 90 4.61 9.34 -2.54
C ASP A 90 3.10 9.41 -2.53
N PHE A 91 2.45 8.27 -2.34
CA PHE A 91 1.01 8.26 -2.28
C PHE A 91 0.49 9.20 -1.19
N PHE A 92 1.06 9.11 0.00
CA PHE A 92 0.59 9.94 1.11
C PHE A 92 1.05 11.38 0.98
N LEU A 93 2.20 11.59 0.36
CA LEU A 93 2.69 12.94 0.14
C LEU A 93 1.80 13.72 -0.83
N PHE A 94 1.27 13.04 -1.83
CA PHE A 94 0.48 13.68 -2.88
C PHE A 94 -1.01 13.39 -2.80
N TYR A 95 -1.43 12.55 -1.86
CA TYR A 95 -2.84 12.25 -1.70
C TYR A 95 -3.59 13.49 -1.22
N LYS A 96 -4.68 13.81 -1.90
CA LYS A 96 -5.40 15.04 -1.62
C LYS A 96 -6.73 14.75 -0.98
N ASP A 97 -6.73 14.71 0.31
CA ASP A 97 -7.95 14.67 1.10
C ASP A 97 -7.81 15.78 2.13
N GLU A 98 -8.16 16.98 1.72
CA GLU A 98 -7.82 18.17 2.50
C GLU A 98 -8.35 18.13 3.91
N GLU A 99 -9.56 17.61 4.07
CA GLU A 99 -10.13 17.62 5.41
C GLU A 99 -9.38 16.75 6.36
N GLU A 100 -8.73 15.73 5.86
CA GLU A 100 -8.12 14.77 6.74
C GLU A 100 -6.66 15.03 7.00
N TRP A 101 -6.04 15.80 6.13
CA TRP A 101 -4.61 16.01 6.22
C TRP A 101 -4.23 17.30 6.87
N GLU A 102 -5.19 18.06 7.32
CA GLU A 102 -4.93 19.35 7.94
C GLU A 102 -4.49 19.26 9.38
#